data_7dcdb239afa1119ff5bb6e447b72b273
#
_entry.id   7dcdb239afa1119ff5bb6e447b72b273
#
_cell.length_a   1.000
_cell.length_b   1.000
_cell.length_c   1.000
_cell.angle_alpha   90.00
_cell.angle_beta   90.00
_cell.angle_gamma   90.00
#
_symmetry.space_group_name_H-M   'P 1'
#
loop_
_entity.id
_entity.type
_entity.pdbx_description
1 polymer ?
#
loop_
_entity_poly.entity_id
_entity_poly.type
_entity_poly.pdbx_seq_one_letter_code
_entity_poly.pdbx_strand_id
1 'polypeptide(L)'
;YVFQYFAENDNEEIRLLKIFLREIKGKRLITFNGDTFDIPFLNSRLIAHQLMPVFIEESLDIYKIIKKNSKFFSYESMKLMDIEKLIGIQRSDPSRYKSISKLTEDTIKRGNPYPILKHNQNDLIATEALASIEEFYLEKLSTKSKIGKFWINRANINKDIGNFEFISEKNLKDLYVAENNYQAIIKDNIIKLNIHVLYGRFDNKTNGYVSINTFNIKNK
;
A
#
# COMPACT_ATOMS: atom_id res chain seq x y z
N TYR A 1 10.33 0.61 -20.40
CA TYR A 1 9.81 1.52 -21.43
C TYR A 1 8.41 1.97 -21.01
N VAL A 2 8.10 3.28 -21.19
CA VAL A 2 6.76 3.84 -20.95
C VAL A 2 6.11 4.12 -22.30
N PHE A 3 4.94 3.54 -22.50
CA PHE A 3 4.09 3.84 -23.67
C PHE A 3 2.89 4.65 -23.20
N GLN A 4 2.59 5.72 -23.89
CA GLN A 4 1.45 6.59 -23.59
C GLN A 4 0.70 6.90 -24.88
N TYR A 5 -0.60 6.92 -24.77
CA TYR A 5 -1.49 7.29 -25.85
C TYR A 5 -2.32 8.49 -25.42
N PHE A 6 -2.48 9.44 -26.30
CA PHE A 6 -3.25 10.64 -26.05
C PHE A 6 -4.30 10.80 -27.15
N ALA A 7 -5.53 11.05 -26.76
CA ALA A 7 -6.64 11.29 -27.68
C ALA A 7 -7.05 12.78 -27.59
N GLU A 8 -7.15 13.44 -28.73
CA GLU A 8 -7.55 14.84 -28.81
C GLU A 8 -9.08 15.00 -29.02
N ASN A 9 -9.75 13.91 -29.39
CA ASN A 9 -11.19 13.87 -29.66
C ASN A 9 -11.78 12.46 -29.46
N ASP A 10 -13.12 12.36 -29.47
CA ASP A 10 -13.84 11.12 -29.21
C ASP A 10 -13.50 9.98 -30.23
N ASN A 11 -13.25 10.31 -31.51
CA ASN A 11 -12.88 9.29 -32.49
C ASN A 11 -11.52 8.68 -32.20
N GLU A 12 -10.58 9.49 -31.78
CA GLU A 12 -9.26 9.03 -31.35
C GLU A 12 -9.35 8.26 -30.03
N GLU A 13 -10.23 8.67 -29.10
CA GLU A 13 -10.45 7.94 -27.86
C GLU A 13 -10.94 6.51 -28.11
N ILE A 14 -11.88 6.30 -29.03
CA ILE A 14 -12.33 4.93 -29.41
C ILE A 14 -11.14 4.09 -29.90
N ARG A 15 -10.28 4.66 -30.73
CA ARG A 15 -9.09 3.99 -31.24
C ARG A 15 -8.12 3.66 -30.11
N LEU A 16 -7.87 4.62 -29.22
CA LEU A 16 -7.01 4.47 -28.06
C LEU A 16 -7.53 3.35 -27.15
N LEU A 17 -8.81 3.35 -26.80
CA LEU A 17 -9.43 2.32 -25.97
C LEU A 17 -9.24 0.92 -26.57
N LYS A 18 -9.45 0.75 -27.88
CA LYS A 18 -9.24 -0.53 -28.56
C LYS A 18 -7.78 -0.98 -28.54
N ILE A 19 -6.83 -0.05 -28.69
CA ILE A 19 -5.40 -0.36 -28.57
C ILE A 19 -5.09 -0.79 -27.14
N PHE A 20 -5.53 -0.02 -26.14
CA PHE A 20 -5.29 -0.29 -24.74
C PHE A 20 -5.84 -1.67 -24.32
N LEU A 21 -7.08 -2.00 -24.69
CA LEU A 21 -7.67 -3.31 -24.41
C LEU A 21 -6.83 -4.47 -24.98
N ARG A 22 -6.26 -4.29 -26.17
CA ARG A 22 -5.38 -5.29 -26.78
C ARG A 22 -4.08 -5.42 -25.99
N GLU A 23 -3.51 -4.30 -25.55
CA GLU A 23 -2.25 -4.30 -24.78
C GLU A 23 -2.38 -4.94 -23.41
N ILE A 24 -3.51 -4.78 -22.72
CA ILE A 24 -3.72 -5.35 -21.37
C ILE A 24 -4.22 -6.80 -21.39
N LYS A 25 -4.64 -7.31 -22.54
CA LYS A 25 -5.22 -8.66 -22.66
C LYS A 25 -4.25 -9.73 -22.17
N GLY A 26 -4.68 -10.53 -21.17
CA GLY A 26 -3.88 -11.60 -20.58
C GLY A 26 -2.69 -11.12 -19.75
N LYS A 27 -2.67 -9.84 -19.37
CA LYS A 27 -1.63 -9.28 -18.52
C LYS A 27 -2.16 -8.99 -17.10
N ARG A 28 -1.32 -9.18 -16.11
CA ARG A 28 -1.56 -8.69 -14.76
C ARG A 28 -1.38 -7.18 -14.74
N LEU A 29 -2.35 -6.46 -14.23
CA LEU A 29 -2.26 -5.01 -14.07
C LEU A 29 -1.65 -4.65 -12.70
N ILE A 30 -0.75 -3.68 -12.71
CA ILE A 30 -0.24 -3.05 -11.48
C ILE A 30 -0.76 -1.62 -11.48
N THR A 31 -1.47 -1.25 -10.43
CA THR A 31 -2.13 0.06 -10.32
C THR A 31 -1.89 0.69 -8.96
N PHE A 32 -2.12 1.99 -8.86
CA PHE A 32 -2.20 2.70 -7.59
C PHE A 32 -3.62 3.23 -7.39
N ASN A 33 -4.43 2.51 -6.60
CA ASN A 33 -5.86 2.76 -6.39
C ASN A 33 -6.72 2.54 -7.65
N GLY A 34 -6.23 1.72 -8.59
CA GLY A 34 -6.87 1.49 -9.88
C GLY A 34 -8.19 0.76 -9.79
N ASP A 35 -8.35 -0.14 -8.80
CA ASP A 35 -9.60 -0.86 -8.59
C ASP A 35 -10.77 0.09 -8.24
N THR A 36 -10.47 1.27 -7.67
CA THR A 36 -11.46 2.27 -7.30
C THR A 36 -11.63 3.36 -8.37
N PHE A 37 -10.57 3.71 -9.11
CA PHE A 37 -10.58 4.82 -10.05
C PHE A 37 -10.35 4.39 -11.50
N ASP A 38 -9.18 3.84 -11.83
CA ASP A 38 -8.77 3.66 -13.23
C ASP A 38 -9.65 2.63 -13.95
N ILE A 39 -9.91 1.47 -13.32
CA ILE A 39 -10.70 0.40 -13.93
C ILE A 39 -12.19 0.79 -14.09
N PRO A 40 -12.86 1.35 -13.07
CA PRO A 40 -14.22 1.89 -13.23
C PRO A 40 -14.31 3.01 -14.26
N PHE A 41 -13.32 3.91 -14.29
CA PHE A 41 -13.28 4.98 -15.29
C PHE A 41 -13.11 4.43 -16.70
N LEU A 42 -12.17 3.51 -16.91
CA LEU A 42 -11.99 2.81 -18.17
C LEU A 42 -13.31 2.17 -18.65
N ASN A 43 -13.99 1.42 -17.78
CA ASN A 43 -15.24 0.77 -18.10
C ASN A 43 -16.36 1.78 -18.43
N SER A 44 -16.41 2.91 -17.74
CA SER A 44 -17.37 3.98 -18.05
C SER A 44 -17.14 4.57 -19.45
N ARG A 45 -15.88 4.75 -19.85
CA ARG A 45 -15.54 5.23 -21.20
C ARG A 45 -15.83 4.20 -22.26
N LEU A 46 -15.55 2.91 -22.00
CA LEU A 46 -15.89 1.83 -22.90
C LEU A 46 -17.41 1.79 -23.17
N ILE A 47 -18.23 1.88 -22.13
CA ILE A 47 -19.68 1.91 -22.25
C ILE A 47 -20.16 3.13 -23.04
N ALA A 48 -19.60 4.32 -22.77
CA ALA A 48 -19.95 5.55 -23.48
C ALA A 48 -19.71 5.45 -25.00
N HIS A 49 -18.71 4.66 -25.39
CA HIS A 49 -18.39 4.37 -26.80
C HIS A 49 -18.99 3.06 -27.32
N GLN A 50 -19.98 2.49 -26.62
CA GLN A 50 -20.66 1.24 -27.01
C GLN A 50 -19.70 0.05 -27.17
N LEU A 51 -18.59 0.07 -26.43
CA LEU A 51 -17.65 -1.03 -26.33
C LEU A 51 -17.96 -1.89 -25.10
N MET A 52 -17.58 -3.17 -25.15
CA MET A 52 -17.77 -4.08 -24.01
C MET A 52 -16.86 -3.69 -22.84
N PRO A 53 -17.39 -3.59 -21.62
CA PRO A 53 -16.57 -3.44 -20.42
C PRO A 53 -15.55 -4.57 -20.29
N VAL A 54 -14.39 -4.26 -19.72
CA VAL A 54 -13.34 -5.24 -19.48
C VAL A 54 -13.40 -5.73 -18.03
N PHE A 55 -13.22 -7.03 -17.86
CA PHE A 55 -12.97 -7.65 -16.58
C PHE A 55 -11.47 -7.91 -16.44
N ILE A 56 -10.86 -7.40 -15.38
CA ILE A 56 -9.45 -7.60 -15.08
C ILE A 56 -9.33 -8.78 -14.10
N GLU A 57 -8.84 -9.91 -14.61
CA GLU A 57 -8.72 -11.14 -13.81
C GLU A 57 -7.64 -11.03 -12.73
N GLU A 58 -6.50 -10.41 -13.05
CA GLU A 58 -5.39 -10.22 -12.13
C GLU A 58 -4.99 -8.75 -12.03
N SER A 59 -5.18 -8.16 -10.86
CA SER A 59 -4.67 -6.83 -10.54
C SER A 59 -3.87 -6.82 -9.25
N LEU A 60 -2.83 -6.00 -9.21
CA LEU A 60 -2.09 -5.64 -8.01
C LEU A 60 -2.37 -4.16 -7.72
N ASP A 61 -3.30 -3.88 -6.83
CA ASP A 61 -3.54 -2.52 -6.38
C ASP A 61 -2.66 -2.18 -5.18
N ILE A 62 -1.59 -1.43 -5.45
CA ILE A 62 -0.58 -1.03 -4.46
C ILE A 62 -1.21 -0.27 -3.30
N TYR A 63 -2.20 0.57 -3.57
CA TYR A 63 -2.89 1.33 -2.52
C TYR A 63 -3.55 0.43 -1.47
N LYS A 64 -4.10 -0.72 -1.87
CA LYS A 64 -4.68 -1.70 -0.95
C LYS A 64 -3.64 -2.30 -0.02
N ILE A 65 -2.43 -2.59 -0.55
CA ILE A 65 -1.31 -3.09 0.25
C ILE A 65 -0.89 -2.04 1.29
N ILE A 66 -0.75 -0.78 0.87
CA ILE A 66 -0.41 0.33 1.74
C ILE A 66 -1.47 0.52 2.83
N LYS A 67 -2.74 0.52 2.44
CA LYS A 67 -3.87 0.67 3.37
C LYS A 67 -3.91 -0.46 4.41
N LYS A 68 -3.65 -1.70 4.01
CA LYS A 68 -3.55 -2.85 4.92
C LYS A 68 -2.47 -2.64 5.98
N ASN A 69 -1.34 -2.03 5.62
CA ASN A 69 -0.19 -1.83 6.49
C ASN A 69 -0.16 -0.46 7.18
N SER A 70 -1.11 0.45 6.88
CA SER A 70 -1.12 1.84 7.35
C SER A 70 -1.12 2.00 8.87
N LYS A 71 -1.63 1.02 9.61
CA LYS A 71 -1.63 1.02 11.07
C LYS A 71 -0.25 0.86 11.71
N PHE A 72 0.74 0.37 10.95
CA PHE A 72 2.11 0.16 11.42
C PHE A 72 3.06 1.28 11.01
N PHE A 73 2.63 2.17 10.12
CA PHE A 73 3.46 3.23 9.56
C PHE A 73 2.75 4.58 9.63
N SER A 74 3.50 5.62 9.92
CA SER A 74 3.00 6.99 9.86
C SER A 74 3.27 7.56 8.47
N TYR A 75 2.24 8.01 7.78
CA TYR A 75 2.33 8.67 6.49
C TYR A 75 1.86 10.12 6.59
N GLU A 76 2.49 11.03 5.86
CA GLU A 76 1.97 12.39 5.69
C GLU A 76 0.60 12.35 5.00
N SER A 77 0.51 11.58 3.94
CA SER A 77 -0.75 11.19 3.29
C SER A 77 -0.57 9.86 2.55
N MET A 78 -1.68 9.26 2.11
CA MET A 78 -1.64 8.02 1.30
C MET A 78 -1.63 8.31 -0.21
N LYS A 79 -1.23 9.51 -0.64
CA LYS A 79 -1.05 9.84 -2.04
C LYS A 79 0.22 9.20 -2.58
N LEU A 80 0.23 8.84 -3.87
CA LEU A 80 1.37 8.22 -4.54
C LEU A 80 2.67 8.98 -4.25
N MET A 81 2.66 10.31 -4.37
CA MET A 81 3.82 11.18 -4.14
C MET A 81 4.41 11.09 -2.73
N ASP A 82 3.60 10.85 -1.70
CA ASP A 82 4.09 10.73 -0.32
C ASP A 82 4.57 9.31 -0.02
N ILE A 83 3.98 8.30 -0.65
CA ILE A 83 4.43 6.91 -0.56
C ILE A 83 5.78 6.70 -1.26
N GLU A 84 6.01 7.38 -2.39
CA GLU A 84 7.32 7.37 -3.08
C GLU A 84 8.47 7.74 -2.16
N LYS A 85 8.28 8.72 -1.29
CA LYS A 85 9.28 9.16 -0.32
C LYS A 85 9.68 8.05 0.64
N LEU A 86 8.75 7.15 0.98
CA LEU A 86 8.98 6.04 1.89
C LEU A 86 10.06 5.08 1.38
N ILE A 87 10.10 4.85 0.06
CA ILE A 87 11.07 3.98 -0.60
C ILE A 87 12.20 4.75 -1.29
N GLY A 88 12.32 6.07 -1.02
CA GLY A 88 13.42 6.90 -1.48
C GLY A 88 13.35 7.34 -2.94
N ILE A 89 12.17 7.25 -3.59
CA ILE A 89 12.00 7.74 -4.96
C ILE A 89 12.01 9.28 -4.95
N GLN A 90 12.88 9.86 -5.77
CA GLN A 90 12.90 11.28 -6.03
C GLN A 90 12.27 11.58 -7.39
N ARG A 91 11.19 12.33 -7.38
CA ARG A 91 10.45 12.69 -8.58
C ARG A 91 10.98 14.00 -9.17
N SER A 92 11.32 13.98 -10.44
CA SER A 92 11.57 15.19 -11.24
C SER A 92 10.29 15.55 -12.02
N ASP A 93 9.34 16.19 -11.36
CA ASP A 93 8.09 16.64 -11.95
C ASP A 93 7.86 18.13 -11.60
N PRO A 94 8.12 19.06 -12.53
CA PRO A 94 7.85 20.49 -12.31
C PRO A 94 6.38 20.79 -12.05
N SER A 95 5.48 19.93 -12.50
CA SER A 95 4.03 20.10 -12.42
C SER A 95 3.39 19.37 -11.25
N ARG A 96 4.15 18.69 -10.41
CA ARG A 96 3.66 17.85 -9.28
C ARG A 96 2.71 18.54 -8.30
N TYR A 97 2.77 19.86 -8.23
CA TYR A 97 1.88 20.65 -7.35
C TYR A 97 0.60 21.12 -8.02
N LYS A 98 0.45 20.89 -9.33
CA LYS A 98 -0.77 21.23 -10.06
C LYS A 98 -1.77 20.08 -9.95
N SER A 99 -3.05 20.40 -9.82
CA SER A 99 -4.11 19.40 -9.95
C SER A 99 -4.20 18.90 -11.40
N ILE A 100 -4.67 17.66 -11.58
CA ILE A 100 -4.92 17.10 -12.92
C ILE A 100 -5.86 18.01 -13.73
N SER A 101 -6.91 18.56 -13.11
CA SER A 101 -7.81 19.51 -13.75
C SER A 101 -7.06 20.74 -14.30
N LYS A 102 -6.10 21.25 -13.53
CA LYS A 102 -5.29 22.40 -13.97
C LYS A 102 -4.33 22.03 -15.09
N LEU A 103 -3.74 20.85 -15.05
CA LEU A 103 -2.89 20.36 -16.15
C LEU A 103 -3.69 20.17 -17.43
N THR A 104 -4.90 19.62 -17.33
CA THR A 104 -5.82 19.46 -18.46
C THR A 104 -6.22 20.79 -19.05
N GLU A 105 -6.61 21.77 -18.21
CA GLU A 105 -6.94 23.12 -18.65
C GLU A 105 -5.76 23.80 -19.37
N ASP A 106 -4.56 23.73 -18.80
CA ASP A 106 -3.35 24.27 -19.40
C ASP A 106 -3.03 23.59 -20.74
N THR A 107 -3.25 22.26 -20.85
CA THR A 107 -3.06 21.49 -22.07
C THR A 107 -4.02 21.95 -23.18
N ILE A 108 -5.31 22.08 -22.87
CA ILE A 108 -6.33 22.55 -23.81
C ILE A 108 -6.01 23.98 -24.28
N LYS A 109 -5.70 24.90 -23.35
CA LYS A 109 -5.42 26.31 -23.67
C LYS A 109 -4.18 26.51 -24.52
N ARG A 110 -3.16 25.65 -24.35
CA ARG A 110 -1.85 25.83 -25.00
C ARG A 110 -1.63 24.89 -26.18
N GLY A 111 -2.51 23.91 -26.40
CA GLY A 111 -2.35 22.87 -27.41
C GLY A 111 -1.10 22.00 -27.16
N ASN A 112 -0.63 21.90 -25.91
CA ASN A 112 0.57 21.16 -25.56
C ASN A 112 0.30 20.09 -24.50
N PRO A 113 0.22 18.81 -24.85
CA PRO A 113 -0.05 17.71 -23.93
C PRO A 113 1.17 17.31 -23.07
N TYR A 114 2.38 17.82 -23.37
CA TYR A 114 3.61 17.38 -22.70
C TYR A 114 3.55 17.42 -21.17
N PRO A 115 3.03 18.47 -20.51
CA PRO A 115 2.98 18.50 -19.05
C PRO A 115 2.15 17.37 -18.43
N ILE A 116 0.99 17.04 -19.01
CA ILE A 116 0.13 15.97 -18.51
C ILE A 116 0.73 14.59 -18.80
N LEU A 117 1.33 14.41 -19.97
CA LEU A 117 2.04 13.17 -20.31
C LEU A 117 3.26 12.95 -19.40
N LYS A 118 4.01 14.01 -19.09
CA LYS A 118 5.15 13.93 -18.18
C LYS A 118 4.72 13.61 -16.76
N HIS A 119 3.63 14.18 -16.29
CA HIS A 119 3.04 13.84 -14.99
C HIS A 119 2.64 12.37 -14.93
N ASN A 120 1.87 11.90 -15.92
CA ASN A 120 1.47 10.50 -16.02
C ASN A 120 2.67 9.54 -16.14
N GLN A 121 3.72 9.90 -16.89
CA GLN A 121 4.95 9.12 -16.95
C GLN A 121 5.58 8.93 -15.57
N ASN A 122 5.64 9.99 -14.78
CA ASN A 122 6.19 9.92 -13.43
C ASN A 122 5.34 9.03 -12.53
N ASP A 123 4.01 9.09 -12.64
CA ASP A 123 3.10 8.22 -11.89
C ASP A 123 3.27 6.74 -12.26
N LEU A 124 3.44 6.44 -13.55
CA LEU A 124 3.71 5.07 -14.02
C LEU A 124 5.04 4.52 -13.49
N ILE A 125 6.13 5.31 -13.57
CA ILE A 125 7.44 4.92 -13.05
C ILE A 125 7.38 4.68 -11.54
N ALA A 126 6.70 5.55 -10.82
CA ALA A 126 6.53 5.39 -9.38
C ALA A 126 5.70 4.16 -9.01
N THR A 127 4.61 3.91 -9.74
CA THR A 127 3.78 2.72 -9.56
C THR A 127 4.57 1.44 -9.83
N GLU A 128 5.40 1.41 -10.90
CA GLU A 128 6.30 0.29 -11.18
C GLU A 128 7.30 0.06 -10.04
N ALA A 129 7.95 1.11 -9.55
CA ALA A 129 8.90 1.01 -8.45
C ALA A 129 8.26 0.57 -7.13
N LEU A 130 6.97 0.88 -6.91
CA LEU A 130 6.20 0.44 -5.75
C LEU A 130 5.63 -0.98 -5.90
N ALA A 131 5.83 -1.67 -7.02
CA ALA A 131 5.31 -3.03 -7.21
C ALA A 131 5.82 -4.03 -6.15
N SER A 132 7.02 -3.80 -5.60
CA SER A 132 7.62 -4.59 -4.53
C SER A 132 7.38 -4.03 -3.11
N ILE A 133 6.43 -3.11 -2.93
CA ILE A 133 6.16 -2.48 -1.63
C ILE A 133 5.78 -3.50 -0.53
N GLU A 134 5.21 -4.63 -0.91
CA GLU A 134 4.88 -5.69 0.05
C GLU A 134 6.14 -6.29 0.68
N GLU A 135 7.19 -6.49 -0.11
CA GLU A 135 8.50 -6.97 0.38
C GLU A 135 9.12 -5.98 1.36
N PHE A 136 9.03 -4.67 1.06
CA PHE A 136 9.45 -3.62 1.97
C PHE A 136 8.73 -3.72 3.32
N TYR A 137 7.41 -3.90 3.33
CA TYR A 137 6.65 -4.04 4.57
C TYR A 137 7.02 -5.32 5.32
N LEU A 138 7.16 -6.44 4.63
CA LEU A 138 7.58 -7.71 5.24
C LEU A 138 8.96 -7.59 5.88
N GLU A 139 9.89 -6.88 5.26
CA GLU A 139 11.20 -6.63 5.84
C GLU A 139 11.10 -5.76 7.10
N LYS A 140 10.43 -4.60 7.01
CA LYS A 140 10.29 -3.64 8.12
C LYS A 140 9.49 -4.19 9.30
N LEU A 141 8.50 -5.02 9.05
CA LEU A 141 7.64 -5.63 10.07
C LEU A 141 8.17 -6.99 10.56
N SER A 142 9.35 -7.40 10.13
CA SER A 142 9.95 -8.66 10.54
C SER A 142 10.97 -8.49 11.67
N THR A 143 11.10 -9.54 12.45
CA THR A 143 12.17 -9.70 13.43
C THR A 143 12.76 -11.10 13.36
N LYS A 144 14.02 -11.23 13.74
CA LYS A 144 14.70 -12.51 13.85
C LYS A 144 14.89 -12.88 15.31
N SER A 145 14.67 -14.12 15.63
CA SER A 145 14.95 -14.70 16.94
C SER A 145 15.75 -16.00 16.80
N LYS A 146 16.09 -16.63 17.93
CA LYS A 146 16.78 -17.95 17.94
C LYS A 146 15.97 -19.06 17.26
N ILE A 147 14.63 -18.93 17.21
CA ILE A 147 13.74 -19.97 16.66
C ILE A 147 13.29 -19.67 15.22
N GLY A 148 13.64 -18.51 14.66
CA GLY A 148 13.33 -18.17 13.27
C GLY A 148 13.02 -16.71 13.03
N LYS A 149 12.56 -16.42 11.83
CA LYS A 149 12.08 -15.10 11.40
C LYS A 149 10.56 -15.04 11.60
N PHE A 150 10.10 -13.91 12.09
CA PHE A 150 8.69 -13.61 12.34
C PHE A 150 8.35 -12.27 11.75
N TRP A 151 7.09 -12.07 11.33
CA TRP A 151 6.56 -10.77 10.96
C TRP A 151 5.19 -10.55 11.58
N ILE A 152 4.92 -9.28 11.92
CA ILE A 152 3.64 -8.91 12.50
C ILE A 152 2.57 -8.87 11.41
N ASN A 153 1.47 -9.60 11.62
CA ASN A 153 0.32 -9.63 10.73
C ASN A 153 -0.82 -8.73 11.23
N ARG A 154 -1.05 -8.74 12.54
CA ARG A 154 -2.06 -7.90 13.19
C ARG A 154 -1.55 -7.33 14.49
N ALA A 155 -1.94 -6.09 14.76
CA ALA A 155 -1.80 -5.46 16.06
C ALA A 155 -3.07 -4.66 16.36
N ASN A 156 -3.58 -4.84 17.55
CA ASN A 156 -4.71 -4.07 18.05
C ASN A 156 -4.57 -3.91 19.57
N ILE A 157 -4.90 -2.75 20.08
CA ILE A 157 -4.94 -2.51 21.52
C ILE A 157 -6.37 -2.17 21.88
N ASN A 158 -6.92 -2.93 22.80
CA ASN A 158 -8.25 -2.72 23.33
C ASN A 158 -8.14 -2.50 24.85
N LYS A 159 -8.37 -1.26 25.27
CA LYS A 159 -8.14 -0.82 26.66
C LYS A 159 -6.70 -1.07 27.10
N ASP A 160 -6.48 -2.00 27.99
CA ASP A 160 -5.21 -2.39 28.62
C ASP A 160 -4.64 -3.71 28.07
N ILE A 161 -5.22 -4.24 26.98
CA ILE A 161 -4.75 -5.48 26.35
C ILE A 161 -4.32 -5.21 24.92
N GLY A 162 -3.05 -5.44 24.65
CA GLY A 162 -2.49 -5.53 23.31
C GLY A 162 -2.66 -6.93 22.74
N ASN A 163 -3.31 -7.03 21.59
CA ASN A 163 -3.53 -8.27 20.85
C ASN A 163 -2.64 -8.23 19.61
N PHE A 164 -1.71 -9.14 19.51
CA PHE A 164 -0.76 -9.23 18.41
C PHE A 164 -0.84 -10.59 17.75
N GLU A 165 -0.75 -10.60 16.44
CA GLU A 165 -0.63 -11.84 15.67
C GLU A 165 0.63 -11.75 14.82
N PHE A 166 1.48 -12.75 14.97
CA PHE A 166 2.70 -12.90 14.18
C PHE A 166 2.60 -14.15 13.32
N ILE A 167 3.28 -14.11 12.19
CA ILE A 167 3.47 -15.27 11.33
C ILE A 167 4.94 -15.68 11.40
N SER A 168 5.21 -16.96 11.57
CA SER A 168 6.53 -17.55 11.52
C SER A 168 6.88 -18.01 10.12
N GLU A 169 8.13 -17.87 9.72
CA GLU A 169 8.67 -18.46 8.49
C GLU A 169 8.54 -19.99 8.45
N LYS A 170 8.51 -20.62 9.61
CA LYS A 170 8.44 -22.08 9.76
C LYS A 170 7.26 -22.46 10.65
N ASN A 171 6.75 -23.67 10.46
CA ASN A 171 5.82 -24.24 11.41
C ASN A 171 6.50 -24.45 12.75
N LEU A 172 5.84 -24.05 13.80
CA LEU A 172 6.29 -24.17 15.17
C LEU A 172 5.52 -25.29 15.86
N LYS A 173 6.09 -25.82 16.96
CA LYS A 173 5.36 -26.73 17.81
C LYS A 173 4.21 -26.00 18.49
N ASP A 174 3.03 -26.61 18.48
CA ASP A 174 1.86 -26.09 19.18
C ASP A 174 2.18 -25.86 20.65
N LEU A 175 1.84 -24.66 21.13
CA LEU A 175 2.14 -24.23 22.48
C LEU A 175 1.05 -23.27 22.98
N TYR A 176 0.68 -23.45 24.24
CA TYR A 176 -0.12 -22.52 25.00
C TYR A 176 0.63 -22.11 26.25
N VAL A 177 0.78 -20.82 26.46
CA VAL A 177 1.39 -20.25 27.67
C VAL A 177 0.48 -19.15 28.18
N ALA A 178 0.22 -19.17 29.48
CA ALA A 178 -0.50 -18.09 30.17
C ALA A 178 0.27 -17.71 31.44
N GLU A 179 0.61 -16.45 31.53
CA GLU A 179 1.28 -15.82 32.66
C GLU A 179 0.45 -14.62 33.16
N ASN A 180 0.84 -14.02 34.25
CA ASN A 180 0.07 -12.92 34.85
C ASN A 180 -0.17 -11.73 33.93
N ASN A 181 0.75 -11.46 33.00
CA ASN A 181 0.72 -10.27 32.15
C ASN A 181 0.68 -10.57 30.65
N TYR A 182 0.72 -11.86 30.25
CA TYR A 182 0.56 -12.23 28.86
C TYR A 182 0.00 -13.64 28.67
N GLN A 183 -0.58 -13.86 27.51
CA GLN A 183 -1.03 -15.15 27.01
C GLN A 183 -0.51 -15.31 25.60
N ALA A 184 0.10 -16.47 25.31
CA ALA A 184 0.58 -16.80 23.98
C ALA A 184 0.00 -18.14 23.52
N ILE A 185 -0.47 -18.15 22.28
CA ILE A 185 -0.96 -19.36 21.60
C ILE A 185 -0.15 -19.49 20.31
N ILE A 186 0.50 -20.62 20.15
CA ILE A 186 1.20 -20.99 18.92
C ILE A 186 0.46 -22.16 18.30
N LYS A 187 0.06 -22.01 17.06
CA LYS A 187 -0.53 -23.07 16.26
C LYS A 187 -0.02 -22.98 14.83
N ASP A 188 0.57 -24.06 14.34
CA ASP A 188 1.22 -24.10 13.03
C ASP A 188 2.31 -23.01 12.92
N ASN A 189 2.14 -22.05 12.02
CA ASN A 189 3.03 -20.92 11.85
C ASN A 189 2.47 -19.60 12.42
N ILE A 190 1.35 -19.65 13.15
CA ILE A 190 0.69 -18.46 13.71
C ILE A 190 0.96 -18.37 15.21
N ILE A 191 1.40 -17.19 15.65
CA ILE A 191 1.58 -16.85 17.05
C ILE A 191 0.60 -15.75 17.40
N LYS A 192 -0.33 -16.03 18.33
CA LYS A 192 -1.21 -15.02 18.91
C LYS A 192 -0.70 -14.66 20.30
N LEU A 193 -0.45 -13.38 20.54
CA LEU A 193 0.04 -12.86 21.80
C LEU A 193 -0.94 -11.82 22.31
N ASN A 194 -1.50 -12.06 23.49
CA ASN A 194 -2.24 -11.09 24.27
C ASN A 194 -1.35 -10.64 25.43
N ILE A 195 -1.16 -9.34 25.60
CA ILE A 195 -0.27 -8.81 26.61
C ILE A 195 -0.90 -7.60 27.29
N HIS A 196 -0.78 -7.51 28.61
CA HIS A 196 -1.19 -6.32 29.35
C HIS A 196 -0.27 -5.14 29.01
N VAL A 197 -0.89 -4.02 28.68
CA VAL A 197 -0.22 -2.78 28.32
C VAL A 197 -0.75 -1.64 29.18
N LEU A 198 0.14 -0.70 29.49
CA LEU A 198 -0.21 0.52 30.17
C LEU A 198 -0.09 1.69 29.19
N TYR A 199 -1.14 2.49 29.09
CA TYR A 199 -1.09 3.73 28.32
C TYR A 199 -0.49 4.83 29.18
N GLY A 200 0.43 5.58 28.61
CA GLY A 200 1.05 6.66 29.31
C GLY A 200 1.67 7.71 28.39
N ARG A 201 2.13 8.77 29.02
CA ARG A 201 2.85 9.85 28.37
C ARG A 201 4.35 9.63 28.59
N PHE A 202 5.12 9.51 27.50
CA PHE A 202 6.56 9.29 27.54
C PHE A 202 7.33 10.61 27.65
N ASP A 203 6.87 11.63 26.94
CA ASP A 203 7.40 12.97 26.94
C ASP A 203 6.29 14.01 26.65
N ASN A 204 6.66 15.29 26.47
CA ASN A 204 5.68 16.37 26.25
C ASN A 204 4.88 16.25 24.95
N LYS A 205 5.27 15.37 24.03
CA LYS A 205 4.66 15.24 22.70
C LYS A 205 4.20 13.83 22.38
N THR A 206 4.69 12.80 23.09
CA THR A 206 4.53 11.41 22.74
C THR A 206 3.74 10.65 23.80
N ASN A 207 2.60 10.13 23.43
CA ASN A 207 1.84 9.14 24.19
C ASN A 207 2.05 7.75 23.57
N GLY A 208 1.96 6.70 24.37
CA GLY A 208 2.10 5.34 23.87
C GLY A 208 1.75 4.28 24.91
N TYR A 209 2.08 3.05 24.57
CA TYR A 209 1.83 1.89 25.41
C TYR A 209 3.14 1.23 25.80
N VAL A 210 3.20 0.75 27.04
CA VAL A 210 4.30 -0.07 27.55
C VAL A 210 3.76 -1.39 28.06
N SER A 211 4.52 -2.47 27.88
CA SER A 211 4.31 -3.73 28.57
C SER A 211 5.41 -3.93 29.59
N ILE A 212 5.04 -4.30 30.80
CA ILE A 212 5.98 -4.56 31.87
C ILE A 212 6.36 -6.03 31.88
N ASN A 213 7.62 -6.32 31.66
CA ASN A 213 8.15 -7.66 31.87
C ASN A 213 8.45 -7.87 33.36
N THR A 214 7.58 -8.58 34.05
CA THR A 214 7.71 -8.87 35.48
C THR A 214 8.92 -9.76 35.84
N PHE A 215 9.51 -10.45 34.87
CA PHE A 215 10.71 -11.26 35.08
C PHE A 215 11.92 -10.42 35.52
N ASN A 216 12.03 -9.19 35.05
CA ASN A 216 13.14 -8.30 35.42
C ASN A 216 12.93 -7.53 36.72
N ILE A 217 11.73 -7.56 37.30
CA ILE A 217 11.42 -6.85 38.58
C ILE A 217 11.78 -7.69 39.80
N LYS A 218 11.80 -9.00 39.65
CA LYS A 218 12.14 -9.92 40.76
C LYS A 218 13.64 -10.09 41.05
N ASN A 219 14.51 -9.54 40.20
CA ASN A 219 15.97 -9.69 40.30
C ASN A 219 16.72 -8.37 40.56
N LYS A 220 16.04 -7.38 41.12
CA LYS A 220 16.68 -6.14 41.60
C LYS A 220 16.47 -5.95 43.09
#